data_c797567bfef9140bcb94584b49c9271f
#
_entry.id   c797567bfef9140bcb94584b49c9271f
#
_cell.length_a   1.000
_cell.length_b   1.000
_cell.length_c   1.000
_cell.angle_alpha   90.00
_cell.angle_beta   90.00
_cell.angle_gamma   90.00
#
_symmetry.space_group_name_H-M   'P 1'
#
loop_
_entity.id
_entity.type
_entity.pdbx_description
1 polymer ?
#
loop_
_entity_poly.entity_id
_entity_poly.type
_entity_poly.pdbx_seq_one_letter_code
_entity_poly.pdbx_strand_id
1 'polypeptide(L)'
;VGFLEQKHTKPFFLVAGFDNPHNICEYARSQNLPWGNIEDLPQNEWPGLPLNFAKNPYDADVISYEQSLNYSAYPTRNYTPDDWRRYRNLYYRLVEKVDAEIGKILNAIDKQDLWKNTVVIFTSDHGDGVGAHHWNQKSALYEEVVNIPLIVTLPGKKNAGKEMPQLVNNGVCLLYTSDAADEAR
;
A
#
# COMPACT_ATOMS: atom_id res chain seq x y z
N VAL A 1 16.12 -8.32 -6.77
CA VAL A 1 17.09 -9.21 -6.11
C VAL A 1 18.39 -9.23 -6.90
N GLY A 2 18.38 -9.60 -8.19
CA GLY A 2 19.61 -9.75 -8.99
C GLY A 2 20.56 -8.54 -9.01
N PHE A 3 20.04 -7.30 -8.90
CA PHE A 3 20.90 -6.12 -8.73
C PHE A 3 21.68 -6.17 -7.42
N LEU A 4 21.06 -6.52 -6.31
CA LEU A 4 21.70 -6.57 -4.98
C LEU A 4 22.76 -7.70 -4.88
N GLU A 5 22.63 -8.74 -5.70
CA GLU A 5 23.57 -9.87 -5.74
C GLU A 5 24.85 -9.59 -6.54
N GLN A 6 24.87 -8.46 -7.27
CA GLN A 6 26.06 -8.03 -8.02
C GLN A 6 27.04 -7.30 -7.11
N LYS A 7 28.32 -7.35 -7.47
CA LYS A 7 29.36 -6.57 -6.79
C LYS A 7 29.29 -5.10 -7.23
N HIS A 8 28.99 -4.21 -6.30
CA HIS A 8 28.99 -2.76 -6.54
C HIS A 8 30.30 -2.15 -6.09
N THR A 9 30.94 -1.36 -6.95
CA THR A 9 32.17 -0.60 -6.66
C THR A 9 31.90 0.85 -6.28
N LYS A 10 30.65 1.30 -6.44
CA LYS A 10 30.18 2.66 -6.11
C LYS A 10 28.93 2.57 -5.24
N PRO A 11 28.63 3.61 -4.44
CA PRO A 11 27.32 3.74 -3.80
C PRO A 11 26.21 3.69 -4.82
N PHE A 12 25.06 3.13 -4.42
CA PHE A 12 23.88 3.07 -5.27
C PHE A 12 22.64 3.59 -4.52
N PHE A 13 21.65 4.00 -5.28
CA PHE A 13 20.28 4.24 -4.86
C PHE A 13 19.38 3.27 -5.62
N LEU A 14 18.55 2.51 -4.92
CA LEU A 14 17.66 1.51 -5.49
C LEU A 14 16.24 1.76 -4.99
N VAL A 15 15.30 1.88 -5.92
CA VAL A 15 13.86 1.88 -5.63
C VAL A 15 13.27 0.56 -6.09
N ALA A 16 12.57 -0.12 -5.20
CA ALA A 16 11.79 -1.32 -5.50
C ALA A 16 10.31 -0.96 -5.35
N GLY A 17 9.63 -0.74 -6.46
CA GLY A 17 8.21 -0.43 -6.50
C GLY A 17 7.36 -1.69 -6.69
N PHE A 18 6.25 -1.77 -5.97
CA PHE A 18 5.24 -2.82 -6.08
C PHE A 18 3.89 -2.20 -6.36
N ASP A 19 3.18 -2.73 -7.35
CA ASP A 19 1.87 -2.26 -7.75
C ASP A 19 0.77 -2.75 -6.77
N ASN A 20 0.91 -3.95 -6.21
CA ASN A 20 -0.02 -4.44 -5.21
C ASN A 20 0.14 -3.69 -3.86
N PRO A 21 -0.95 -3.52 -3.12
CA PRO A 21 -2.31 -4.06 -3.28
C PRO A 21 -3.24 -3.24 -4.18
N HIS A 22 -2.76 -2.26 -4.94
CA HIS A 22 -3.55 -1.41 -5.84
C HIS A 22 -4.45 -2.23 -6.79
N ASN A 23 -4.01 -3.40 -7.22
CA ASN A 23 -4.74 -4.28 -8.13
C ASN A 23 -6.10 -4.74 -7.61
N ILE A 24 -6.44 -4.53 -6.34
CA ILE A 24 -7.77 -4.75 -5.80
C ILE A 24 -8.84 -3.93 -6.54
N CYS A 25 -8.45 -2.84 -7.19
CA CYS A 25 -9.37 -2.04 -8.01
C CYS A 25 -10.01 -2.84 -9.14
N GLU A 26 -9.31 -3.83 -9.70
CA GLU A 26 -9.84 -4.67 -10.76
C GLU A 26 -10.92 -5.63 -10.24
N TYR A 27 -10.76 -6.13 -9.02
CA TYR A 27 -11.84 -6.88 -8.36
C TYR A 27 -13.10 -6.03 -8.19
N ALA A 28 -12.98 -4.79 -7.75
CA ALA A 28 -14.12 -3.87 -7.62
C ALA A 28 -14.80 -3.55 -8.97
N ARG A 29 -14.06 -3.67 -10.08
CA ARG A 29 -14.56 -3.55 -11.46
C ARG A 29 -15.12 -4.86 -12.03
N SER A 30 -15.16 -5.92 -11.25
CA SER A 30 -15.51 -7.28 -11.71
C SER A 30 -14.58 -7.79 -12.82
N GLN A 31 -13.31 -7.38 -12.78
CA GLN A 31 -12.27 -7.81 -13.71
C GLN A 31 -11.33 -8.80 -13.01
N ASN A 32 -10.59 -9.54 -13.82
CA ASN A 32 -9.56 -10.44 -13.31
C ASN A 32 -8.41 -9.63 -12.70
N LEU A 33 -7.90 -10.11 -11.57
CA LEU A 33 -6.73 -9.51 -10.95
C LEU A 33 -5.51 -9.69 -11.86
N PRO A 34 -4.74 -8.64 -12.14
CA PRO A 34 -3.47 -8.77 -12.83
C PRO A 34 -2.52 -9.69 -12.04
N TRP A 35 -1.62 -10.34 -12.77
CA TRP A 35 -0.61 -11.23 -12.18
C TRP A 35 -1.18 -12.51 -11.50
N GLY A 36 -2.35 -12.95 -11.95
CA GLY A 36 -2.97 -14.20 -11.56
C GLY A 36 -3.97 -14.07 -10.43
N ASN A 37 -4.77 -15.12 -10.27
CA ASN A 37 -5.76 -15.19 -9.22
C ASN A 37 -5.10 -15.29 -7.85
N ILE A 38 -5.77 -14.71 -6.87
CA ILE A 38 -5.45 -14.89 -5.46
C ILE A 38 -6.39 -15.98 -4.94
N GLU A 39 -5.84 -16.87 -4.12
CA GLU A 39 -6.64 -17.83 -3.39
C GLU A 39 -7.52 -17.09 -2.38
N ASP A 40 -8.81 -17.24 -2.53
CA ASP A 40 -9.79 -16.69 -1.58
C ASP A 40 -9.89 -17.63 -0.38
N LEU A 41 -9.90 -17.08 0.81
CA LEU A 41 -10.13 -17.87 2.00
C LEU A 41 -11.60 -18.30 2.10
N PRO A 42 -11.92 -19.37 2.85
CA PRO A 42 -13.30 -19.68 3.22
C PRO A 42 -14.00 -18.50 3.90
N GLN A 43 -15.28 -18.30 3.63
CA GLN A 43 -16.05 -17.14 4.12
C GLN A 43 -15.97 -16.93 5.64
N ASN A 44 -15.89 -18.01 6.41
CA ASN A 44 -15.78 -17.97 7.86
C ASN A 44 -14.41 -17.43 8.34
N GLU A 45 -13.40 -17.37 7.46
CA GLU A 45 -12.07 -16.84 7.73
C GLU A 45 -11.91 -15.40 7.22
N TRP A 46 -12.89 -14.85 6.49
CA TRP A 46 -12.82 -13.47 6.04
C TRP A 46 -12.76 -12.49 7.23
N PRO A 47 -11.96 -11.43 7.14
CA PRO A 47 -11.90 -10.42 8.19
C PRO A 47 -13.26 -9.76 8.41
N GLY A 48 -13.50 -9.30 9.62
CA GLY A 48 -14.68 -8.50 9.95
C GLY A 48 -14.70 -7.17 9.18
N LEU A 49 -15.86 -6.50 9.20
CA LEU A 49 -15.98 -5.13 8.74
C LEU A 49 -15.13 -4.19 9.62
N PRO A 50 -14.62 -3.07 9.09
CA PRO A 50 -13.94 -2.08 9.92
C PRO A 50 -14.91 -1.45 10.93
N LEU A 51 -14.40 -0.99 12.06
CA LEU A 51 -15.23 -0.37 13.12
C LEU A 51 -15.99 0.86 12.61
N ASN A 52 -15.40 1.60 11.69
CA ASN A 52 -15.96 2.77 11.03
C ASN A 52 -16.55 2.45 9.64
N PHE A 53 -17.14 1.27 9.49
CA PHE A 53 -17.76 0.85 8.23
C PHE A 53 -18.91 1.76 7.81
N ALA A 54 -19.71 2.25 8.76
CA ALA A 54 -20.81 3.14 8.48
C ALA A 54 -20.33 4.46 7.88
N LYS A 55 -21.13 5.03 6.95
CA LYS A 55 -20.86 6.39 6.47
C LYS A 55 -20.92 7.38 7.62
N ASN A 56 -20.02 8.34 7.61
CA ASN A 56 -20.03 9.40 8.58
C ASN A 56 -21.19 10.38 8.26
N PRO A 57 -22.13 10.59 9.17
CA PRO A 57 -23.29 11.48 8.91
C PRO A 57 -22.90 12.97 8.83
N TYR A 58 -21.68 13.32 9.19
CA TYR A 58 -21.14 14.68 9.17
C TYR A 58 -20.18 14.94 8.01
N ASP A 59 -20.09 14.02 7.06
CA ASP A 59 -19.27 14.24 5.87
C ASP A 59 -19.77 15.47 5.08
N ALA A 60 -18.82 16.26 4.61
CA ALA A 60 -19.12 17.37 3.72
C ALA A 60 -19.71 16.87 2.39
N ASP A 61 -20.55 17.68 1.74
CA ASP A 61 -21.21 17.33 0.46
C ASP A 61 -20.22 16.89 -0.61
N VAL A 62 -19.02 17.46 -0.64
CA VAL A 62 -17.95 17.06 -1.55
C VAL A 62 -17.55 15.59 -1.41
N ILE A 63 -17.59 15.05 -0.20
CA ILE A 63 -17.29 13.62 0.04
C ILE A 63 -18.37 12.74 -0.59
N SER A 64 -19.64 13.13 -0.46
CA SER A 64 -20.75 12.41 -1.12
C SER A 64 -20.66 12.47 -2.64
N TYR A 65 -20.24 13.60 -3.18
CA TYR A 65 -19.99 13.77 -4.62
C TYR A 65 -18.82 12.87 -5.08
N GLU A 66 -17.68 12.92 -4.42
CA GLU A 66 -16.52 12.07 -4.71
C GLU A 66 -16.87 10.58 -4.61
N GLN A 67 -17.68 10.19 -3.62
CA GLN A 67 -18.16 8.81 -3.51
C GLN A 67 -19.03 8.41 -4.71
N SER A 68 -19.83 9.32 -5.25
CA SER A 68 -20.62 9.04 -6.46
C SER A 68 -19.74 8.81 -7.69
N LEU A 69 -18.65 9.54 -7.82
CA LEU A 69 -17.65 9.34 -8.87
C LEU A 69 -16.90 8.02 -8.65
N ASN A 70 -16.53 7.73 -7.41
CA ASN A 70 -15.90 6.45 -7.05
C ASN A 70 -16.78 5.26 -7.45
N TYR A 71 -18.08 5.29 -7.15
CA TYR A 71 -19.02 4.24 -7.55
C TYR A 71 -19.16 4.07 -9.07
N SER A 72 -18.92 5.12 -9.83
CA SER A 72 -18.93 5.04 -11.29
C SER A 72 -17.68 4.33 -11.82
N ALA A 73 -16.53 4.55 -11.17
CA ALA A 73 -15.27 3.91 -11.51
C ALA A 73 -15.12 2.49 -10.94
N TYR A 74 -15.70 2.26 -9.76
CA TYR A 74 -15.61 1.02 -8.98
C TYR A 74 -17.01 0.66 -8.44
N PRO A 75 -17.78 -0.23 -9.08
CA PRO A 75 -19.20 -0.47 -8.77
C PRO A 75 -19.46 -1.16 -7.43
N THR A 76 -19.06 -0.54 -6.33
CA THR A 76 -19.21 -1.06 -4.97
C THR A 76 -20.46 -0.54 -4.24
N ARG A 77 -21.29 0.27 -4.91
CA ARG A 77 -22.49 0.89 -4.30
C ARG A 77 -23.43 -0.12 -3.63
N ASN A 78 -23.59 -1.27 -4.27
CA ASN A 78 -24.53 -2.30 -3.84
C ASN A 78 -23.84 -3.45 -3.10
N TYR A 79 -22.59 -3.27 -2.67
CA TYR A 79 -21.89 -4.29 -1.90
C TYR A 79 -22.61 -4.54 -0.58
N THR A 80 -22.91 -5.79 -0.32
CA THR A 80 -23.39 -6.30 0.97
C THR A 80 -22.23 -6.29 1.99
N PRO A 81 -22.53 -6.44 3.29
CA PRO A 81 -21.48 -6.64 4.30
C PRO A 81 -20.50 -7.77 3.94
N ASP A 82 -20.99 -8.87 3.37
CA ASP A 82 -20.12 -9.99 2.97
C ASP A 82 -19.29 -9.68 1.73
N ASP A 83 -19.79 -8.90 0.77
CA ASP A 83 -19.00 -8.44 -0.36
C ASP A 83 -17.82 -7.56 0.12
N TRP A 84 -18.04 -6.70 1.11
CA TRP A 84 -16.99 -5.89 1.73
C TRP A 84 -16.01 -6.74 2.52
N ARG A 85 -16.45 -7.75 3.24
CA ARG A 85 -15.56 -8.69 3.94
C ARG A 85 -14.68 -9.44 2.96
N ARG A 86 -15.23 -9.88 1.82
CA ARG A 86 -14.49 -10.54 0.76
C ARG A 86 -13.48 -9.59 0.11
N TYR A 87 -13.88 -8.35 -0.18
CA TYR A 87 -12.98 -7.31 -0.69
C TYR A 87 -11.78 -7.13 0.24
N ARG A 88 -12.02 -7.03 1.55
CA ARG A 88 -10.97 -6.93 2.58
C ARG A 88 -10.07 -8.16 2.60
N ASN A 89 -10.64 -9.35 2.51
CA ASN A 89 -9.88 -10.59 2.43
C ASN A 89 -8.91 -10.58 1.25
N LEU A 90 -9.39 -10.27 0.06
CA LEU A 90 -8.56 -10.20 -1.14
C LEU A 90 -7.49 -9.11 -1.07
N TYR A 91 -7.81 -7.95 -0.48
CA TYR A 91 -6.83 -6.89 -0.23
C TYR A 91 -5.69 -7.40 0.65
N TYR A 92 -5.99 -8.08 1.75
CA TYR A 92 -4.95 -8.62 2.63
C TYR A 92 -4.11 -9.70 1.95
N ARG A 93 -4.72 -10.55 1.12
CA ARG A 93 -3.96 -11.52 0.30
C ARG A 93 -2.98 -10.83 -0.66
N LEU A 94 -3.37 -9.69 -1.25
CA LEU A 94 -2.47 -8.89 -2.08
C LEU A 94 -1.31 -8.29 -1.27
N VAL A 95 -1.58 -7.82 -0.06
CA VAL A 95 -0.54 -7.33 0.87
C VAL A 95 0.46 -8.44 1.21
N GLU A 96 -0.02 -9.65 1.50
CA GLU A 96 0.85 -10.80 1.79
C GLU A 96 1.74 -11.19 0.60
N LYS A 97 1.24 -11.05 -0.63
CA LYS A 97 2.08 -11.25 -1.83
C LYS A 97 3.22 -10.23 -1.88
N VAL A 98 2.96 -8.98 -1.58
CA VAL A 98 4.00 -7.93 -1.52
C VAL A 98 4.98 -8.22 -0.39
N ASP A 99 4.49 -8.59 0.79
CA ASP A 99 5.35 -8.94 1.93
C ASP A 99 6.33 -10.06 1.58
N ALA A 100 5.86 -11.10 0.88
CA ALA A 100 6.71 -12.18 0.41
C ALA A 100 7.81 -11.70 -0.56
N GLU A 101 7.51 -10.76 -1.46
CA GLU A 101 8.49 -10.19 -2.39
C GLU A 101 9.48 -9.26 -1.66
N ILE A 102 9.01 -8.46 -0.71
CA ILE A 102 9.87 -7.65 0.16
C ILE A 102 10.83 -8.56 0.94
N GLY A 103 10.32 -9.67 1.47
CA GLY A 103 11.15 -10.68 2.15
C GLY A 103 12.33 -11.17 1.30
N LYS A 104 12.15 -11.35 -0.02
CA LYS A 104 13.24 -11.72 -0.94
C LYS A 104 14.31 -10.62 -1.05
N ILE A 105 13.89 -9.35 -1.07
CA ILE A 105 14.81 -8.20 -1.10
C ILE A 105 15.60 -8.13 0.20
N LEU A 106 14.92 -8.21 1.36
CA LEU A 106 15.56 -8.16 2.66
C LEU A 106 16.55 -9.33 2.86
N ASN A 107 16.20 -10.52 2.39
CA ASN A 107 17.09 -11.68 2.38
C ASN A 107 18.33 -11.46 1.51
N ALA A 108 18.21 -10.78 0.36
CA ALA A 108 19.34 -10.44 -0.48
C ALA A 108 20.27 -9.42 0.21
N ILE A 109 19.71 -8.41 0.87
CA ILE A 109 20.44 -7.43 1.68
C ILE A 109 21.22 -8.15 2.80
N ASP A 110 20.60 -9.11 3.46
CA ASP A 110 21.20 -9.88 4.55
C ASP A 110 22.35 -10.76 4.04
N LYS A 111 22.12 -11.55 2.98
CA LYS A 111 23.12 -12.41 2.37
C LYS A 111 24.36 -11.67 1.86
N GLN A 112 24.18 -10.43 1.40
CA GLN A 112 25.29 -9.60 0.90
C GLN A 112 25.89 -8.70 1.99
N ASP A 113 25.46 -8.86 3.27
CA ASP A 113 25.95 -8.09 4.41
C ASP A 113 25.80 -6.55 4.24
N LEU A 114 24.80 -6.14 3.46
CA LEU A 114 24.59 -4.73 3.10
C LEU A 114 24.03 -3.88 4.27
N TRP A 115 23.46 -4.51 5.30
CA TRP A 115 22.97 -3.79 6.49
C TRP A 115 24.03 -2.91 7.17
N LYS A 116 25.31 -3.17 6.95
CA LYS A 116 26.41 -2.42 7.57
C LYS A 116 26.50 -0.97 7.09
N ASN A 117 26.09 -0.72 5.84
CA ASN A 117 26.30 0.56 5.19
C ASN A 117 25.12 1.03 4.34
N THR A 118 23.96 0.40 4.47
CA THR A 118 22.76 0.72 3.69
C THR A 118 21.66 1.23 4.60
N VAL A 119 21.00 2.33 4.19
CA VAL A 119 19.73 2.77 4.74
C VAL A 119 18.64 2.08 3.95
N VAL A 120 17.66 1.47 4.62
CA VAL A 120 16.49 0.88 4.00
C VAL A 120 15.26 1.66 4.46
N ILE A 121 14.47 2.13 3.51
CA ILE A 121 13.22 2.87 3.76
C ILE A 121 12.09 2.06 3.17
N PHE A 122 11.09 1.75 3.98
CA PHE A 122 9.82 1.16 3.56
C PHE A 122 8.71 2.18 3.78
N THR A 123 7.91 2.41 2.74
CA THR A 123 6.77 3.32 2.79
C THR A 123 5.76 2.96 1.70
N SER A 124 4.60 3.61 1.73
CA SER A 124 3.58 3.59 0.68
C SER A 124 3.32 5.02 0.20
N ASP A 125 2.74 5.19 -0.97
CA ASP A 125 2.28 6.48 -1.50
C ASP A 125 0.97 6.93 -0.83
N HIS A 126 0.03 6.00 -0.63
CA HIS A 126 -1.26 6.19 0.05
C HIS A 126 -1.79 4.86 0.55
N GLY A 127 -2.88 4.88 1.32
CA GLY A 127 -3.66 3.72 1.71
C GLY A 127 -4.87 3.48 0.79
N ASP A 128 -5.82 2.70 1.27
CA ASP A 128 -7.11 2.40 0.61
C ASP A 128 -8.21 2.41 1.67
N GLY A 129 -9.41 2.81 1.31
CA GLY A 129 -10.54 2.83 2.25
C GLY A 129 -10.91 1.47 2.81
N VAL A 130 -10.69 0.40 2.06
CA VAL A 130 -10.88 -1.03 2.45
C VAL A 130 -12.18 -1.24 3.22
N GLY A 131 -13.27 -0.58 2.80
CA GLY A 131 -14.60 -0.64 3.38
C GLY A 131 -14.89 0.35 4.50
N ALA A 132 -13.90 1.05 5.07
CA ALA A 132 -14.16 2.14 6.00
C ALA A 132 -15.05 3.20 5.32
N HIS A 133 -16.06 3.70 6.01
CA HIS A 133 -17.04 4.67 5.48
C HIS A 133 -17.72 4.23 4.17
N HIS A 134 -17.82 2.92 3.90
CA HIS A 134 -18.23 2.36 2.61
C HIS A 134 -17.33 2.79 1.44
N TRP A 135 -16.06 3.06 1.72
CA TRP A 135 -15.10 3.56 0.75
C TRP A 135 -14.12 2.48 0.30
N ASN A 136 -13.82 2.48 -0.98
CA ASN A 136 -12.66 1.81 -1.57
C ASN A 136 -11.83 2.84 -2.32
N GLN A 137 -10.54 2.57 -2.54
CA GLN A 137 -9.61 3.50 -3.16
C GLN A 137 -9.29 4.74 -2.31
N LYS A 138 -8.73 5.77 -2.92
CA LYS A 138 -7.95 6.85 -2.30
C LYS A 138 -8.51 8.26 -2.43
N SER A 139 -9.66 8.44 -3.03
CA SER A 139 -10.15 9.80 -3.39
C SER A 139 -10.62 10.64 -2.19
N ALA A 140 -10.76 10.05 -1.00
CA ALA A 140 -11.11 10.77 0.23
C ALA A 140 -9.92 10.85 1.19
N LEU A 141 -9.86 11.92 1.98
CA LEU A 141 -8.77 12.15 2.95
C LEU A 141 -9.07 11.53 4.32
N TYR A 142 -9.58 10.29 4.32
CA TYR A 142 -9.75 9.51 5.55
C TYR A 142 -8.42 8.94 6.04
N GLU A 143 -8.33 8.67 7.33
CA GLU A 143 -7.12 8.11 7.96
C GLU A 143 -6.59 6.87 7.23
N GLU A 144 -7.47 5.99 6.79
CA GLU A 144 -7.11 4.78 6.07
C GLU A 144 -6.39 5.04 4.75
N VAL A 145 -6.56 6.24 4.20
CA VAL A 145 -5.94 6.66 2.94
C VAL A 145 -4.68 7.47 3.18
N VAL A 146 -4.67 8.36 4.16
CA VAL A 146 -3.57 9.32 4.36
C VAL A 146 -2.53 8.85 5.37
N ASN A 147 -2.88 7.96 6.28
CA ASN A 147 -1.97 7.42 7.28
C ASN A 147 -1.23 6.20 6.71
N ILE A 148 -0.03 6.44 6.21
CA ILE A 148 0.80 5.44 5.55
C ILE A 148 1.97 5.00 6.45
N PRO A 149 2.49 3.77 6.29
CA PRO A 149 3.65 3.33 7.04
C PRO A 149 4.92 4.06 6.60
N LEU A 150 5.79 4.35 7.56
CA LEU A 150 7.17 4.76 7.30
C LEU A 150 8.10 4.01 8.25
N ILE A 151 8.92 3.13 7.71
CA ILE A 151 9.95 2.40 8.46
C ILE A 151 11.31 2.76 7.89
N VAL A 152 12.20 3.25 8.74
CA VAL A 152 13.56 3.61 8.35
C VAL A 152 14.55 2.76 9.15
N THR A 153 15.34 1.96 8.46
CA THR A 153 16.41 1.17 9.07
C THR A 153 17.76 1.81 8.75
N LEU A 154 18.47 2.27 9.77
CA LEU A 154 19.80 2.84 9.65
C LEU A 154 20.88 1.76 9.54
N PRO A 155 22.07 2.09 8.99
CA PRO A 155 23.21 1.18 8.90
C PRO A 155 23.52 0.51 10.24
N GLY A 156 23.73 -0.79 10.21
CA GLY A 156 23.96 -1.61 11.40
C GLY A 156 22.72 -1.76 12.27
N LYS A 157 21.52 -1.45 11.77
CA LYS A 157 20.24 -1.54 12.51
C LYS A 157 20.23 -0.76 13.83
N LYS A 158 20.96 0.37 13.89
CA LYS A 158 21.20 1.14 15.13
C LYS A 158 19.95 1.69 15.81
N ASN A 159 18.84 1.81 15.08
CA ASN A 159 17.56 2.32 15.59
C ASN A 159 16.47 1.24 15.64
N ALA A 160 16.84 -0.03 15.57
CA ALA A 160 15.87 -1.13 15.60
C ALA A 160 14.95 -1.04 16.84
N GLY A 161 13.65 -1.19 16.62
CA GLY A 161 12.62 -1.16 17.65
C GLY A 161 12.31 0.23 18.24
N LYS A 162 12.84 1.31 17.68
CA LYS A 162 12.50 2.67 18.11
C LYS A 162 11.27 3.17 17.35
N GLU A 163 10.29 3.66 18.08
CA GLU A 163 9.16 4.40 17.55
C GLU A 163 9.43 5.90 17.63
N MET A 164 9.01 6.62 16.61
CA MET A 164 9.17 8.07 16.49
C MET A 164 7.79 8.73 16.38
N PRO A 165 7.34 9.49 17.38
CA PRO A 165 5.99 10.06 17.41
C PRO A 165 5.83 11.30 16.53
N GLN A 166 6.88 11.74 15.83
CA GLN A 166 6.84 12.92 14.97
C GLN A 166 6.00 12.63 13.72
N LEU A 167 5.11 13.57 13.39
CA LEU A 167 4.44 13.55 12.11
C LEU A 167 5.42 13.83 10.98
N VAL A 168 5.40 12.98 9.98
CA VAL A 168 6.16 13.13 8.74
C VAL A 168 5.23 12.96 7.56
N ASN A 169 5.61 13.48 6.41
CA ASN A 169 4.87 13.25 5.16
C ASN A 169 5.82 12.92 4.02
N ASN A 170 5.30 12.24 3.01
CA ASN A 170 6.05 11.84 1.82
C ASN A 170 6.05 12.91 0.72
N GLY A 171 5.55 14.12 0.96
CA GLY A 171 5.42 15.17 -0.06
C GLY A 171 6.75 15.50 -0.74
N VAL A 172 7.84 15.47 0.00
CA VAL A 172 9.20 15.71 -0.56
C VAL A 172 9.63 14.55 -1.47
N CYS A 173 9.30 13.30 -1.14
CA CYS A 173 9.65 12.15 -1.96
C CYS A 173 8.93 12.17 -3.31
N LEU A 174 7.65 12.54 -3.34
CA LEU A 174 6.85 12.61 -4.57
C LEU A 174 7.27 13.77 -5.47
N LEU A 175 7.59 14.94 -4.90
CA LEU A 175 8.10 16.09 -5.65
C LEU A 175 9.45 15.80 -6.31
N TYR A 176 10.35 15.13 -5.60
CA TYR A 176 11.69 14.82 -6.11
C TYR A 176 11.66 13.79 -7.26
N THR A 177 10.72 12.87 -7.24
CA THR A 177 10.58 11.87 -8.32
C THR A 177 9.89 12.46 -9.55
N SER A 178 8.98 13.43 -9.41
CA SER A 178 8.35 14.12 -10.53
C SER A 178 9.33 15.06 -11.26
N ASP A 179 10.13 15.82 -10.53
CA ASP A 179 11.13 16.72 -11.11
C ASP A 179 12.24 15.94 -11.83
N ALA A 180 12.70 14.80 -11.28
CA ALA A 180 13.67 13.94 -11.95
C ALA A 180 13.13 13.29 -13.24
N ALA A 181 11.82 13.12 -13.36
CA ALA A 181 11.19 12.61 -14.59
C ALA A 181 11.06 13.70 -15.67
N ASP A 182 10.95 14.98 -15.30
CA ASP A 182 10.88 16.10 -16.24
C ASP A 182 12.25 16.53 -16.76
N GLU A 183 13.32 16.35 -15.99
CA GLU A 183 14.70 16.61 -16.44
C GLU A 183 15.24 15.51 -17.39
N ALA A 184 14.57 14.38 -17.51
CA ALA A 184 14.96 13.26 -18.38
C ALA A 184 14.26 13.27 -19.75
N ARG A 185 13.56 14.36 -20.13
CA ARG A 185 12.92 14.56 -21.42
C ARG A 185 13.73 15.56 -22.29
#